data_6ba41f1b157fd987295063d56c20ebcc
#
_entry.id   6ba41f1b157fd987295063d56c20ebcc
#
_cell.length_a   1.000
_cell.length_b   1.000
_cell.length_c   1.000
_cell.angle_alpha   90.00
_cell.angle_beta   90.00
_cell.angle_gamma   90.00
#
_symmetry.space_group_name_H-M   'P 1'
#
loop_
_entity.id
_entity.type
_entity.pdbx_description
1 polymer ?
#
loop_
_entity_poly.entity_id
_entity_poly.type
_entity_poly.pdbx_seq_one_letter_code
_entity_poly.pdbx_strand_id
1 'polypeptide(L)'
;MTDTAAASRNTVRSTPPFRADHVGSFLRPRALLEAREKFAKGEIDAAALRKVEDDAIRGIVKFQEDLGLRGITDGEFRRTYFHIDFLTQLDGVETKGGIAISFHSDAGNVDFAPPVMQVTKKVKHSKPIQRRDFEFLKSLVSRTPKVTIPSPTMLHFRGGRGAVSRDAYPAMEDFFDDIAQAYRDEIADLAAAGCTYLQLDDTNLAYLCDTKMREGAKARGDDPDELPRRYARLINAAIAHKPASMRVCVHLCRGNFKSAWAAEGGYEPVAEVLFNELAVDGYFLEYDDARSGDFAPLRHVPAGKTVVLGLVSTKLDRMETKDDLKRRIDLAAKVMPLDQMAISPQCGFSSTVHGNDIAVATQAAKLKLCVETARDVWGGV
;
A
#
# COMPACT_ATOMS: atom_id res chain seq x y z
N MET A 1 1.34 -42.18 20.42
CA MET A 1 1.81 -40.79 20.31
C MET A 1 0.87 -40.09 19.39
N THR A 2 0.04 -39.31 19.98
CA THR A 2 -1.23 -38.79 19.48
C THR A 2 -1.03 -37.61 18.55
N ASP A 3 -1.70 -37.72 17.44
CA ASP A 3 -1.90 -36.76 16.34
C ASP A 3 -2.57 -35.46 16.83
N THR A 4 -1.78 -34.46 17.22
CA THR A 4 -2.25 -33.13 17.67
C THR A 4 -2.01 -32.01 16.65
N ALA A 5 -1.58 -32.35 15.42
CA ALA A 5 -1.23 -31.36 14.39
C ALA A 5 -2.36 -31.02 13.40
N ALA A 6 -3.55 -31.66 13.50
CA ALA A 6 -4.61 -31.53 12.49
C ALA A 6 -5.75 -30.53 12.83
N ALA A 7 -5.76 -29.91 14.00
CA ALA A 7 -6.95 -29.18 14.51
C ALA A 7 -6.99 -27.67 14.20
N SER A 8 -6.05 -27.08 13.45
CA SER A 8 -5.98 -25.61 13.25
C SER A 8 -6.21 -25.13 11.81
N ARG A 9 -6.63 -25.98 10.88
CA ARG A 9 -6.64 -25.65 9.43
C ARG A 9 -7.89 -24.96 8.91
N ASN A 10 -8.87 -24.58 9.72
CA ASN A 10 -10.15 -24.11 9.21
C ASN A 10 -10.63 -22.85 9.90
N THR A 11 -9.96 -21.69 9.69
CA THR A 11 -10.43 -20.41 10.17
C THR A 11 -10.55 -19.40 9.04
N VAL A 12 -11.75 -19.35 8.45
CA VAL A 12 -12.17 -18.22 7.61
C VAL A 12 -12.07 -16.96 8.47
N ARG A 13 -11.32 -15.95 8.01
CA ARG A 13 -11.22 -14.68 8.72
C ARG A 13 -12.46 -13.83 8.49
N SER A 14 -13.11 -13.42 9.58
CA SER A 14 -14.24 -12.49 9.54
C SER A 14 -13.83 -11.02 9.52
N THR A 15 -12.57 -10.72 9.88
CA THR A 15 -12.01 -9.36 9.95
C THR A 15 -10.75 -9.24 9.11
N PRO A 16 -10.48 -8.05 8.50
CA PRO A 16 -9.29 -7.83 7.71
C PRO A 16 -7.98 -7.85 8.53
N PRO A 17 -6.85 -8.08 7.88
CA PRO A 17 -6.72 -8.48 6.48
C PRO A 17 -7.19 -9.92 6.26
N PHE A 18 -7.76 -10.18 5.08
CA PHE A 18 -8.35 -11.48 4.72
C PHE A 18 -7.29 -12.47 4.22
N ARG A 19 -7.63 -13.80 4.17
CA ARG A 19 -6.68 -14.85 3.76
C ARG A 19 -6.19 -14.71 2.33
N ALA A 20 -7.05 -14.25 1.42
CA ALA A 20 -6.66 -13.70 0.13
C ALA A 20 -7.02 -12.22 0.12
N ASP A 21 -6.03 -11.37 -0.09
CA ASP A 21 -6.17 -9.93 -0.10
C ASP A 21 -5.41 -9.34 -1.31
N HIS A 22 -5.43 -8.03 -1.47
CA HIS A 22 -4.70 -7.30 -2.50
C HIS A 22 -4.32 -5.90 -2.03
N VAL A 23 -3.36 -5.26 -2.70
CA VAL A 23 -2.82 -3.96 -2.30
C VAL A 23 -3.79 -2.80 -2.57
N GLY A 24 -4.59 -2.86 -3.66
CA GLY A 24 -5.64 -1.86 -3.86
C GLY A 24 -5.84 -1.43 -5.31
N SER A 25 -4.76 -1.14 -6.05
CA SER A 25 -4.87 -0.60 -7.42
C SER A 25 -5.02 -1.69 -8.48
N PHE A 26 -5.82 -1.39 -9.50
CA PHE A 26 -6.09 -2.26 -10.65
C PHE A 26 -5.76 -1.55 -11.96
N LEU A 27 -5.55 -2.32 -13.03
CA LEU A 27 -5.39 -1.80 -14.38
C LEU A 27 -6.64 -1.02 -14.78
N ARG A 28 -6.42 0.21 -15.25
CA ARG A 28 -7.50 1.12 -15.60
C ARG A 28 -8.13 0.74 -16.94
N PRO A 29 -9.47 0.75 -17.06
CA PRO A 29 -10.14 0.59 -18.34
C PRO A 29 -9.74 1.71 -19.32
N ARG A 30 -9.63 1.37 -20.60
CA ARG A 30 -9.25 2.32 -21.67
C ARG A 30 -10.15 3.55 -21.70
N ALA A 31 -11.47 3.37 -21.54
CA ALA A 31 -12.42 4.47 -21.50
C ALA A 31 -12.14 5.50 -20.39
N LEU A 32 -11.64 5.03 -19.23
CA LEU A 32 -11.25 5.90 -18.13
C LEU A 32 -9.97 6.69 -18.46
N LEU A 33 -8.97 6.05 -19.08
CA LEU A 33 -7.74 6.73 -19.51
C LEU A 33 -8.04 7.81 -20.54
N GLU A 34 -8.86 7.51 -21.55
CA GLU A 34 -9.31 8.46 -22.58
C GLU A 34 -10.10 9.65 -21.98
N ALA A 35 -10.97 9.37 -20.98
CA ALA A 35 -11.69 10.44 -20.29
C ALA A 35 -10.76 11.36 -19.48
N ARG A 36 -9.73 10.80 -18.83
CA ARG A 36 -8.70 11.59 -18.13
C ARG A 36 -7.90 12.48 -19.08
N GLU A 37 -7.54 11.96 -20.25
CA GLU A 37 -6.86 12.75 -21.28
C GLU A 37 -7.75 13.90 -21.80
N LYS A 38 -9.03 13.64 -22.06
CA LYS A 38 -10.00 14.67 -22.47
C LYS A 38 -10.17 15.74 -21.38
N PHE A 39 -10.27 15.33 -20.13
CA PHE A 39 -10.34 16.26 -19.01
C PHE A 39 -9.09 17.14 -18.90
N ALA A 40 -7.89 16.55 -19.03
CA ALA A 40 -6.64 17.29 -18.99
C ALA A 40 -6.52 18.32 -20.14
N LYS A 41 -7.16 18.07 -21.29
CA LYS A 41 -7.25 18.99 -22.44
C LYS A 41 -8.41 20.00 -22.33
N GLY A 42 -9.24 19.90 -21.28
CA GLY A 42 -10.43 20.75 -21.12
C GLY A 42 -11.59 20.40 -22.07
N GLU A 43 -11.57 19.22 -22.69
CA GLU A 43 -12.62 18.74 -23.62
C GLU A 43 -13.87 18.24 -22.89
N ILE A 44 -13.73 17.81 -21.62
CA ILE A 44 -14.83 17.45 -20.74
C ILE A 44 -14.64 18.12 -19.37
N ASP A 45 -15.73 18.31 -18.65
CA ASP A 45 -15.70 18.86 -17.29
C ASP A 45 -15.49 17.77 -16.22
N ALA A 46 -15.32 18.20 -14.97
CA ALA A 46 -15.11 17.31 -13.84
C ALA A 46 -16.32 16.39 -13.57
N ALA A 47 -17.54 16.83 -13.88
CA ALA A 47 -18.74 16.01 -13.68
C ALA A 47 -18.80 14.86 -14.70
N ALA A 48 -18.44 15.13 -15.96
CA ALA A 48 -18.34 14.11 -17.01
C ALA A 48 -17.23 13.09 -16.70
N LEU A 49 -16.04 13.53 -16.25
CA LEU A 49 -14.98 12.64 -15.79
C LEU A 49 -15.47 11.78 -14.63
N ARG A 50 -16.09 12.39 -13.61
CA ARG A 50 -16.59 11.68 -12.41
C ARG A 50 -17.56 10.56 -12.79
N LYS A 51 -18.43 10.79 -13.76
CA LYS A 51 -19.36 9.77 -14.26
C LYS A 51 -18.64 8.56 -14.84
N VAL A 52 -17.60 8.78 -15.65
CA VAL A 52 -16.78 7.67 -16.21
C VAL A 52 -16.03 6.92 -15.11
N GLU A 53 -15.50 7.65 -14.13
CA GLU A 53 -14.87 7.05 -12.94
C GLU A 53 -15.86 6.19 -12.16
N ASP A 54 -17.07 6.70 -11.88
CA ASP A 54 -18.13 5.98 -11.16
C ASP A 54 -18.52 4.68 -11.86
N ASP A 55 -18.65 4.71 -13.19
CA ASP A 55 -18.99 3.53 -13.99
C ASP A 55 -17.85 2.50 -13.99
N ALA A 56 -16.60 2.95 -14.10
CA ALA A 56 -15.43 2.10 -14.00
C ALA A 56 -15.32 1.45 -12.61
N ILE A 57 -15.60 2.20 -11.54
CA ILE A 57 -15.56 1.71 -10.16
C ILE A 57 -16.64 0.65 -9.93
N ARG A 58 -17.86 0.83 -10.45
CA ARG A 58 -18.88 -0.23 -10.38
C ARG A 58 -18.40 -1.53 -11.02
N GLY A 59 -17.71 -1.42 -12.16
CA GLY A 59 -17.15 -2.58 -12.85
C GLY A 59 -16.07 -3.29 -12.04
N ILE A 60 -15.12 -2.53 -11.44
CA ILE A 60 -14.03 -3.15 -10.67
C ILE A 60 -14.50 -3.69 -9.33
N VAL A 61 -15.50 -3.11 -8.70
CA VAL A 61 -16.13 -3.67 -7.49
C VAL A 61 -16.72 -5.03 -7.79
N LYS A 62 -17.59 -5.11 -8.82
CA LYS A 62 -18.18 -6.40 -9.25
C LYS A 62 -17.10 -7.43 -9.58
N PHE A 63 -16.06 -7.05 -10.31
CA PHE A 63 -14.95 -7.93 -10.67
C PHE A 63 -14.26 -8.54 -9.43
N GLN A 64 -13.95 -7.73 -8.42
CA GLN A 64 -13.33 -8.19 -7.18
C GLN A 64 -14.25 -9.17 -6.41
N GLU A 65 -15.53 -8.85 -6.30
CA GLU A 65 -16.52 -9.71 -5.62
C GLU A 65 -16.74 -11.03 -6.35
N ASP A 66 -16.81 -11.02 -7.70
CA ASP A 66 -16.94 -12.22 -8.53
C ASP A 66 -15.73 -13.16 -8.38
N LEU A 67 -14.53 -12.63 -8.18
CA LEU A 67 -13.33 -13.42 -7.88
C LEU A 67 -13.34 -14.02 -6.47
N GLY A 68 -14.21 -13.55 -5.59
CA GLY A 68 -14.32 -14.04 -4.22
C GLY A 68 -13.43 -13.30 -3.21
N LEU A 69 -12.88 -12.14 -3.56
CA LEU A 69 -12.16 -11.27 -2.63
C LEU A 69 -13.14 -10.70 -1.58
N ARG A 70 -12.66 -10.43 -0.37
CA ARG A 70 -13.47 -9.91 0.73
C ARG A 70 -13.16 -8.46 1.09
N GLY A 71 -11.92 -8.00 0.90
CA GLY A 71 -11.54 -6.59 0.92
C GLY A 71 -11.71 -6.02 -0.49
N ILE A 72 -12.51 -4.96 -0.65
CA ILE A 72 -12.88 -4.39 -1.96
C ILE A 72 -12.46 -2.93 -2.01
N THR A 73 -11.67 -2.56 -3.01
CA THR A 73 -11.28 -1.17 -3.28
C THR A 73 -12.02 -0.60 -4.49
N ASP A 74 -11.93 0.71 -4.67
CA ASP A 74 -12.38 1.40 -5.89
C ASP A 74 -11.40 1.23 -7.08
N GLY A 75 -10.38 0.36 -6.93
CA GLY A 75 -9.32 0.16 -7.92
C GLY A 75 -8.34 1.31 -8.00
N GLU A 76 -8.53 2.34 -7.17
CA GLU A 76 -7.77 3.60 -7.16
C GLU A 76 -7.89 4.35 -8.50
N PHE A 77 -9.06 4.26 -9.10
CA PHE A 77 -9.33 4.76 -10.44
C PHE A 77 -9.41 6.28 -10.53
N ARG A 78 -9.55 6.98 -9.39
CA ARG A 78 -9.66 8.44 -9.34
C ARG A 78 -8.32 9.17 -9.23
N ARG A 79 -7.21 8.44 -8.96
CA ARG A 79 -5.88 9.03 -8.75
C ARG A 79 -4.93 8.85 -9.93
N THR A 80 -3.99 9.76 -10.08
CA THR A 80 -2.84 9.67 -11.01
C THR A 80 -1.65 9.01 -10.32
N TYR A 81 -1.32 9.48 -9.10
CA TYR A 81 -0.25 8.96 -8.26
C TYR A 81 -0.79 8.59 -6.88
N PHE A 82 -0.30 7.48 -6.30
CA PHE A 82 -0.81 6.98 -5.03
C PHE A 82 -0.63 7.96 -3.85
N HIS A 83 0.39 8.82 -3.90
CA HIS A 83 0.74 9.72 -2.80
C HIS A 83 0.48 11.20 -3.12
N ILE A 84 0.77 11.67 -4.33
CA ILE A 84 0.67 13.09 -4.67
C ILE A 84 -0.78 13.57 -4.58
N ASP A 85 -1.70 12.82 -5.20
CA ASP A 85 -3.12 13.18 -5.28
C ASP A 85 -3.79 13.34 -3.90
N PHE A 86 -3.31 12.59 -2.89
CA PHE A 86 -3.77 12.72 -1.51
C PHE A 86 -3.04 13.87 -0.78
N LEU A 87 -1.71 13.83 -0.78
CA LEU A 87 -0.90 14.70 0.07
C LEU A 87 -0.99 16.17 -0.33
N THR A 88 -1.20 16.49 -1.61
CA THR A 88 -1.42 17.87 -2.08
C THR A 88 -2.79 18.44 -1.71
N GLN A 89 -3.68 17.64 -1.15
CA GLN A 89 -4.94 18.15 -0.59
C GLN A 89 -4.82 18.62 0.86
N LEU A 90 -3.70 18.33 1.52
CA LEU A 90 -3.36 18.93 2.80
C LEU A 90 -2.90 20.38 2.58
N ASP A 91 -3.37 21.30 3.44
CA ASP A 91 -2.88 22.66 3.42
C ASP A 91 -1.36 22.71 3.66
N GLY A 92 -0.68 23.62 3.01
CA GLY A 92 0.76 23.79 3.16
C GLY A 92 1.63 22.84 2.36
N VAL A 93 1.04 21.90 1.62
CA VAL A 93 1.74 20.93 0.76
C VAL A 93 1.57 21.31 -0.70
N GLU A 94 2.67 21.41 -1.42
CA GLU A 94 2.72 21.74 -2.84
C GLU A 94 3.65 20.77 -3.57
N THR A 95 3.60 20.73 -4.89
CA THR A 95 4.54 19.97 -5.73
C THR A 95 5.53 20.91 -6.40
N LYS A 96 6.79 20.48 -6.49
CA LYS A 96 7.84 21.22 -7.19
C LYS A 96 8.77 20.28 -7.93
N GLY A 97 9.08 20.59 -9.18
CA GLY A 97 10.05 19.88 -10.01
C GLY A 97 9.84 18.36 -10.03
N GLY A 98 10.90 17.62 -10.26
CA GLY A 98 10.95 16.16 -10.15
C GLY A 98 12.35 15.71 -9.73
N ILE A 99 12.44 14.69 -8.89
CA ILE A 99 13.69 13.98 -8.59
C ILE A 99 13.65 12.68 -9.36
N ALA A 100 14.64 12.49 -10.25
CA ALA A 100 14.75 11.26 -11.02
C ALA A 100 14.99 10.06 -10.08
N ILE A 101 14.21 9.02 -10.30
CA ILE A 101 14.38 7.70 -9.67
C ILE A 101 14.58 6.72 -10.80
N SER A 102 15.65 5.93 -10.74
CA SER A 102 15.87 4.85 -11.68
C SER A 102 15.10 3.62 -11.20
N PHE A 103 14.19 3.15 -12.02
CA PHE A 103 13.46 1.90 -11.81
C PHE A 103 14.11 0.81 -12.65
N HIS A 104 14.24 -0.38 -12.08
CA HIS A 104 14.90 -1.53 -12.68
C HIS A 104 13.88 -2.57 -13.16
N SER A 105 14.13 -3.19 -14.29
CA SER A 105 13.35 -4.32 -14.80
C SER A 105 14.23 -5.25 -15.63
N ASP A 106 13.74 -6.45 -15.93
CA ASP A 106 14.46 -7.40 -16.80
C ASP A 106 14.69 -6.85 -18.23
N ALA A 107 13.87 -5.88 -18.65
CA ALA A 107 13.99 -5.19 -19.96
C ALA A 107 14.94 -3.98 -19.93
N GLY A 108 15.49 -3.62 -18.76
CA GLY A 108 16.38 -2.46 -18.58
C GLY A 108 15.85 -1.44 -17.58
N ASN A 109 16.57 -0.32 -17.46
CA ASN A 109 16.22 0.74 -16.53
C ASN A 109 15.25 1.75 -17.14
N VAL A 110 14.30 2.22 -16.34
CA VAL A 110 13.38 3.31 -16.69
C VAL A 110 13.56 4.44 -15.69
N ASP A 111 14.02 5.59 -16.16
CA ASP A 111 14.10 6.78 -15.33
C ASP A 111 12.75 7.50 -15.31
N PHE A 112 12.27 7.81 -14.11
CA PHE A 112 11.04 8.53 -13.90
C PHE A 112 11.26 9.62 -12.84
N ALA A 113 10.83 10.82 -13.14
CA ALA A 113 10.97 11.97 -12.25
C ALA A 113 9.58 12.48 -11.82
N PRO A 114 8.91 11.79 -10.88
CA PRO A 114 7.64 12.29 -10.35
C PRO A 114 7.87 13.62 -9.63
N PRO A 115 6.85 14.51 -9.60
CA PRO A 115 6.91 15.71 -8.80
C PRO A 115 7.29 15.40 -7.36
N VAL A 116 8.08 16.28 -6.74
CA VAL A 116 8.46 16.18 -5.34
C VAL A 116 7.55 17.11 -4.54
N MET A 117 7.05 16.61 -3.42
CA MET A 117 6.27 17.42 -2.50
C MET A 117 7.19 18.36 -1.72
N GLN A 118 6.71 19.57 -1.52
CA GLN A 118 7.30 20.57 -0.65
C GLN A 118 6.27 21.05 0.36
N VAL A 119 6.73 21.22 1.58
CA VAL A 119 5.94 21.80 2.67
C VAL A 119 6.34 23.26 2.80
N THR A 120 5.46 24.14 2.33
CA THR A 120 5.70 25.59 2.25
C THR A 120 5.08 26.36 3.41
N LYS A 121 4.07 25.77 4.09
CA LYS A 121 3.35 26.33 5.24
C LYS A 121 3.06 25.21 6.25
N LYS A 122 2.43 25.56 7.40
CA LYS A 122 1.94 24.57 8.35
C LYS A 122 0.98 23.58 7.68
N VAL A 123 1.22 22.29 7.88
CA VAL A 123 0.38 21.22 7.36
C VAL A 123 -0.92 21.14 8.16
N LYS A 124 -2.06 21.09 7.47
CA LYS A 124 -3.38 20.95 8.11
C LYS A 124 -4.31 20.12 7.24
N HIS A 125 -5.20 19.41 7.89
CA HIS A 125 -6.37 18.77 7.27
C HIS A 125 -7.57 19.72 7.40
N SER A 126 -7.83 20.51 6.37
CA SER A 126 -8.91 21.52 6.38
C SER A 126 -10.24 20.99 5.84
N LYS A 127 -10.23 19.83 5.21
CA LYS A 127 -11.40 19.18 4.61
C LYS A 127 -11.18 17.68 4.48
N PRO A 128 -12.26 16.85 4.54
CA PRO A 128 -12.17 15.42 4.24
C PRO A 128 -11.60 15.17 2.84
N ILE A 129 -10.63 14.26 2.73
CA ILE A 129 -9.96 13.95 1.45
C ILE A 129 -10.61 12.75 0.78
N GLN A 130 -10.71 11.62 1.47
CA GLN A 130 -11.19 10.34 0.92
C GLN A 130 -12.64 10.00 1.25
N ARG A 131 -13.25 10.72 2.19
CA ARG A 131 -14.59 10.41 2.71
C ARG A 131 -15.64 10.22 1.62
N ARG A 132 -15.72 11.16 0.66
CA ARG A 132 -16.72 11.10 -0.44
C ARG A 132 -16.53 9.88 -1.32
N ASP A 133 -15.29 9.53 -1.62
CA ASP A 133 -14.95 8.39 -2.47
C ASP A 133 -15.18 7.07 -1.73
N PHE A 134 -14.89 7.03 -0.43
CA PHE A 134 -15.23 5.91 0.44
C PHE A 134 -16.75 5.69 0.56
N GLU A 135 -17.54 6.75 0.77
CA GLU A 135 -19.01 6.64 0.85
C GLU A 135 -19.60 6.09 -0.46
N PHE A 136 -19.03 6.49 -1.62
CA PHE A 136 -19.42 5.93 -2.90
C PHE A 136 -19.05 4.43 -3.00
N LEU A 137 -17.82 4.06 -2.68
CA LEU A 137 -17.40 2.65 -2.67
C LEU A 137 -18.28 1.83 -1.73
N LYS A 138 -18.53 2.30 -0.51
CA LYS A 138 -19.36 1.64 0.50
C LYS A 138 -20.78 1.40 0.00
N SER A 139 -21.33 2.30 -0.82
CA SER A 139 -22.68 2.15 -1.39
C SER A 139 -22.79 1.04 -2.45
N LEU A 140 -21.67 0.56 -2.99
CA LEU A 140 -21.61 -0.42 -4.07
C LEU A 140 -21.31 -1.83 -3.58
N VAL A 141 -20.55 -1.97 -2.48
CA VAL A 141 -20.00 -3.26 -2.06
C VAL A 141 -20.98 -4.06 -1.19
N SER A 142 -20.99 -5.36 -1.38
CA SER A 142 -21.64 -6.34 -0.48
C SER A 142 -20.65 -6.92 0.55
N ARG A 143 -19.38 -6.58 0.44
CA ARG A 143 -18.24 -7.05 1.24
C ARG A 143 -17.66 -5.90 2.07
N THR A 144 -16.40 -6.04 2.54
CA THR A 144 -15.72 -5.01 3.33
C THR A 144 -15.05 -3.98 2.42
N PRO A 145 -15.49 -2.72 2.41
CA PRO A 145 -14.79 -1.67 1.67
C PRO A 145 -13.42 -1.40 2.30
N LYS A 146 -12.39 -1.38 1.47
CA LYS A 146 -10.99 -1.10 1.83
C LYS A 146 -10.57 0.23 1.24
N VAL A 147 -9.98 1.09 2.06
CA VAL A 147 -9.37 2.35 1.62
C VAL A 147 -7.86 2.25 1.68
N THR A 148 -7.20 2.80 0.67
CA THR A 148 -5.75 2.95 0.62
C THR A 148 -5.40 4.43 0.59
N ILE A 149 -4.52 4.88 1.49
CA ILE A 149 -3.95 6.22 1.50
C ILE A 149 -2.43 6.14 1.64
N PRO A 150 -1.65 7.13 1.17
CA PRO A 150 -0.22 7.10 1.39
C PRO A 150 0.11 7.14 2.89
N SER A 151 1.23 6.53 3.26
CA SER A 151 1.78 6.68 4.61
C SER A 151 2.20 8.14 4.87
N PRO A 152 2.07 8.65 6.10
CA PRO A 152 2.50 10.02 6.45
C PRO A 152 4.00 10.24 6.23
N THR A 153 4.81 9.20 6.20
CA THR A 153 6.26 9.24 5.94
C THR A 153 6.59 9.80 4.55
N MET A 154 5.63 9.71 3.60
CA MET A 154 5.81 10.11 2.20
C MET A 154 6.08 11.61 2.03
N LEU A 155 5.69 12.46 2.98
CA LEU A 155 6.00 13.89 2.96
C LEU A 155 7.46 14.21 3.34
N HIS A 156 8.22 13.27 3.89
CA HIS A 156 9.58 13.51 4.37
C HIS A 156 10.64 12.82 3.52
N PHE A 157 10.56 11.53 3.29
CA PHE A 157 11.68 10.68 2.87
C PHE A 157 12.43 11.18 1.63
N ARG A 158 11.72 11.61 0.57
CA ARG A 158 12.36 11.98 -0.71
C ARG A 158 13.13 13.28 -0.64
N GLY A 159 12.59 14.27 0.07
CA GLY A 159 13.17 15.60 0.15
C GLY A 159 13.91 15.88 1.46
N GLY A 160 13.73 15.04 2.47
CA GLY A 160 14.28 15.22 3.81
C GLY A 160 13.96 16.61 4.39
N ARG A 161 14.84 17.11 5.25
CA ARG A 161 14.71 18.47 5.80
C ARG A 161 14.63 19.55 4.72
N GLY A 162 15.25 19.33 3.55
CA GLY A 162 15.30 20.31 2.46
C GLY A 162 13.97 20.61 1.80
N ALA A 163 12.99 19.69 1.89
CA ALA A 163 11.64 19.86 1.36
C ALA A 163 10.65 20.53 2.35
N VAL A 164 11.10 20.86 3.55
CA VAL A 164 10.26 21.47 4.61
C VAL A 164 10.73 22.89 4.91
N SER A 165 9.83 23.86 4.74
CA SER A 165 10.12 25.28 5.01
C SER A 165 10.63 25.48 6.44
N ARG A 166 11.77 26.17 6.57
CA ARG A 166 12.34 26.51 7.88
C ARG A 166 11.55 27.59 8.61
N ASP A 167 10.86 28.45 7.87
CA ASP A 167 10.01 29.50 8.44
C ASP A 167 8.73 28.90 9.02
N ALA A 168 8.13 27.91 8.33
CA ALA A 168 6.95 27.21 8.84
C ALA A 168 7.29 26.24 9.97
N TYR A 169 8.45 25.59 9.89
CA TYR A 169 8.90 24.56 10.81
C TYR A 169 10.39 24.73 11.16
N PRO A 170 10.72 25.59 12.13
CA PRO A 170 12.09 25.69 12.66
C PRO A 170 12.57 24.34 13.21
N ALA A 171 11.71 23.62 13.95
CA ALA A 171 11.95 22.27 14.45
C ALA A 171 11.18 21.23 13.59
N MET A 172 11.81 20.07 13.35
CA MET A 172 11.19 19.00 12.57
C MET A 172 10.13 18.23 13.35
N GLU A 173 10.22 18.24 14.67
CA GLU A 173 9.26 17.63 15.57
C GLU A 173 7.86 18.21 15.35
N ASP A 174 7.74 19.53 15.28
CA ASP A 174 6.45 20.23 15.01
C ASP A 174 5.87 19.82 13.64
N PHE A 175 6.73 19.56 12.65
CA PHE A 175 6.30 19.09 11.34
C PHE A 175 5.71 17.68 11.41
N PHE A 176 6.37 16.77 12.13
CA PHE A 176 5.87 15.40 12.30
C PHE A 176 4.58 15.38 13.14
N ASP A 177 4.45 16.24 14.13
CA ASP A 177 3.24 16.35 14.94
C ASP A 177 2.04 16.87 14.12
N ASP A 178 2.24 17.89 13.28
CA ASP A 178 1.20 18.45 12.40
C ASP A 178 0.75 17.41 11.35
N ILE A 179 1.68 16.64 10.76
CA ILE A 179 1.32 15.53 9.85
C ILE A 179 0.50 14.46 10.59
N ALA A 180 0.97 14.04 11.77
CA ALA A 180 0.25 13.04 12.56
C ALA A 180 -1.17 13.53 12.89
N GLN A 181 -1.34 14.82 13.22
CA GLN A 181 -2.66 15.40 13.45
C GLN A 181 -3.52 15.39 12.19
N ALA A 182 -2.99 15.81 11.04
CA ALA A 182 -3.73 15.80 9.77
C ALA A 182 -4.22 14.39 9.38
N TYR A 183 -3.41 13.37 9.65
CA TYR A 183 -3.82 11.98 9.42
C TYR A 183 -4.84 11.49 10.45
N ARG A 184 -4.75 11.89 11.72
CA ARG A 184 -5.81 11.60 12.72
C ARG A 184 -7.15 12.15 12.28
N ASP A 185 -7.18 13.38 11.75
CA ASP A 185 -8.39 14.03 11.29
C ASP A 185 -9.00 13.30 10.09
N GLU A 186 -8.21 12.91 9.09
CA GLU A 186 -8.68 12.11 7.95
C GLU A 186 -9.16 10.71 8.37
N ILE A 187 -8.46 10.05 9.28
CA ILE A 187 -8.86 8.75 9.81
C ILE A 187 -10.18 8.87 10.60
N ALA A 188 -10.38 9.97 11.33
CA ALA A 188 -11.64 10.25 12.02
C ALA A 188 -12.81 10.46 11.04
N ASP A 189 -12.59 11.17 9.93
CA ASP A 189 -13.57 11.36 8.86
C ASP A 189 -13.95 10.03 8.19
N LEU A 190 -12.97 9.19 7.90
CA LEU A 190 -13.18 7.85 7.35
C LEU A 190 -13.92 6.95 8.35
N ALA A 191 -13.56 7.01 9.63
CA ALA A 191 -14.23 6.26 10.69
C ALA A 191 -15.70 6.70 10.85
N ALA A 192 -15.97 8.00 10.83
CA ALA A 192 -17.32 8.55 10.87
C ALA A 192 -18.17 8.13 9.66
N ALA A 193 -17.55 7.94 8.49
CA ALA A 193 -18.22 7.34 7.32
C ALA A 193 -18.42 5.83 7.44
N GLY A 194 -17.81 5.18 8.44
CA GLY A 194 -17.92 3.74 8.73
C GLY A 194 -16.83 2.89 8.08
N CYS A 195 -15.65 3.45 7.82
CA CYS A 195 -14.49 2.69 7.36
C CYS A 195 -13.98 1.79 8.48
N THR A 196 -13.81 0.50 8.17
CA THR A 196 -13.27 -0.51 9.09
C THR A 196 -12.01 -1.18 8.58
N TYR A 197 -11.58 -0.84 7.35
CA TYR A 197 -10.38 -1.38 6.74
C TYR A 197 -9.59 -0.28 6.01
N LEU A 198 -8.48 0.14 6.61
CA LEU A 198 -7.57 1.16 6.07
C LEU A 198 -6.18 0.54 5.81
N GLN A 199 -5.59 0.87 4.68
CA GLN A 199 -4.20 0.54 4.36
C GLN A 199 -3.40 1.83 4.17
N LEU A 200 -2.24 1.90 4.80
CA LEU A 200 -1.24 2.93 4.59
C LEU A 200 -0.20 2.40 3.60
N ASP A 201 -0.06 3.07 2.45
CA ASP A 201 0.92 2.70 1.44
C ASP A 201 2.25 3.39 1.73
N ASP A 202 3.26 2.61 2.11
CA ASP A 202 4.59 3.07 2.46
C ASP A 202 5.64 2.52 1.50
N THR A 203 6.50 3.38 0.97
CA THR A 203 7.69 2.94 0.24
C THR A 203 8.94 3.09 1.08
N ASN A 204 8.93 3.95 2.09
CA ASN A 204 10.13 4.47 2.73
C ASN A 204 10.76 3.46 3.68
N LEU A 205 9.93 2.70 4.42
CA LEU A 205 10.42 1.61 5.26
C LEU A 205 11.03 0.47 4.42
N ALA A 206 10.48 0.19 3.23
CA ALA A 206 11.07 -0.75 2.29
C ALA A 206 12.35 -0.21 1.64
N TYR A 207 12.41 1.09 1.32
CA TYR A 207 13.61 1.75 0.79
C TYR A 207 14.76 1.78 1.81
N LEU A 208 14.46 1.80 3.10
CA LEU A 208 15.46 1.68 4.15
C LEU A 208 16.05 0.26 4.31
N CYS A 209 15.57 -0.71 3.52
CA CYS A 209 16.21 -2.01 3.33
C CYS A 209 17.29 -2.00 2.23
N ASP A 210 17.31 -0.98 1.37
CA ASP A 210 18.21 -0.87 0.22
C ASP A 210 19.42 0.01 0.57
N THR A 211 20.63 -0.48 0.29
CA THR A 211 21.89 0.21 0.63
C THR A 211 21.99 1.58 -0.04
N LYS A 212 21.65 1.68 -1.33
CA LYS A 212 21.74 2.96 -2.08
C LYS A 212 20.72 3.98 -1.58
N MET A 213 19.50 3.53 -1.23
CA MET A 213 18.49 4.40 -0.68
C MET A 213 18.87 4.91 0.72
N ARG A 214 19.53 4.09 1.54
CA ARG A 214 20.10 4.48 2.85
C ARG A 214 21.23 5.50 2.67
N GLU A 215 22.14 5.28 1.74
CA GLU A 215 23.19 6.25 1.40
C GLU A 215 22.61 7.59 0.94
N GLY A 216 21.56 7.55 0.12
CA GLY A 216 20.82 8.73 -0.30
C GLY A 216 20.18 9.49 0.87
N ALA A 217 19.60 8.80 1.84
CA ALA A 217 19.06 9.41 3.06
C ALA A 217 20.18 10.08 3.88
N LYS A 218 21.31 9.40 4.09
CA LYS A 218 22.48 9.95 4.77
C LYS A 218 23.04 11.19 4.08
N ALA A 219 23.10 11.19 2.75
CA ALA A 219 23.56 12.35 1.97
C ALA A 219 22.65 13.58 2.12
N ARG A 220 21.36 13.38 2.44
CA ARG A 220 20.41 14.46 2.75
C ARG A 220 20.44 14.92 4.21
N GLY A 221 21.30 14.31 5.04
CA GLY A 221 21.46 14.64 6.47
C GLY A 221 20.56 13.84 7.41
N ASP A 222 19.87 12.80 6.92
CA ASP A 222 19.09 11.89 7.74
C ASP A 222 19.97 10.72 8.24
N ASP A 223 19.65 10.21 9.43
CA ASP A 223 20.26 8.97 9.93
C ASP A 223 19.38 7.78 9.51
N PRO A 224 19.85 6.93 8.55
CA PRO A 224 19.05 5.82 8.06
C PRO A 224 18.81 4.72 9.12
N ASP A 225 19.55 4.69 10.22
CA ASP A 225 19.33 3.75 11.33
C ASP A 225 18.23 4.24 12.28
N GLU A 226 18.06 5.57 12.43
CA GLU A 226 17.01 6.18 13.24
C GLU A 226 15.71 6.44 12.47
N LEU A 227 15.75 6.57 11.14
CA LEU A 227 14.56 6.83 10.34
C LEU A 227 13.44 5.79 10.54
N PRO A 228 13.70 4.47 10.61
CA PRO A 228 12.64 3.49 10.85
C PRO A 228 11.86 3.77 12.14
N ARG A 229 12.56 4.09 13.26
CA ARG A 229 11.91 4.43 14.53
C ARG A 229 11.13 5.74 14.46
N ARG A 230 11.69 6.76 13.81
CA ARG A 230 10.99 8.03 13.59
C ARG A 230 9.69 7.82 12.81
N TYR A 231 9.74 7.01 11.76
CA TYR A 231 8.56 6.69 10.95
C TYR A 231 7.56 5.80 11.68
N ALA A 232 8.00 4.86 12.49
CA ALA A 232 7.11 4.09 13.35
C ALA A 232 6.38 4.99 14.35
N ARG A 233 7.09 5.93 15.01
CA ARG A 233 6.46 6.93 15.89
C ARG A 233 5.45 7.81 15.16
N LEU A 234 5.77 8.29 13.96
CA LEU A 234 4.88 9.12 13.14
C LEU A 234 3.60 8.36 12.76
N ILE A 235 3.73 7.14 12.24
CA ILE A 235 2.58 6.31 11.87
C ILE A 235 1.74 5.97 13.10
N ASN A 236 2.36 5.61 14.21
CA ASN A 236 1.66 5.32 15.46
C ASN A 236 0.88 6.54 15.98
N ALA A 237 1.48 7.73 15.92
CA ALA A 237 0.80 8.97 16.29
C ALA A 237 -0.38 9.28 15.36
N ALA A 238 -0.24 9.01 14.05
CA ALA A 238 -1.29 9.19 13.06
C ALA A 238 -2.51 8.29 13.29
N ILE A 239 -2.29 7.04 13.74
CA ILE A 239 -3.36 6.05 13.96
C ILE A 239 -3.82 5.94 15.42
N ALA A 240 -3.26 6.72 16.34
CA ALA A 240 -3.45 6.56 17.80
C ALA A 240 -4.93 6.58 18.23
N HIS A 241 -5.79 7.33 17.55
CA HIS A 241 -7.20 7.49 17.91
C HIS A 241 -8.15 6.74 16.97
N LYS A 242 -7.66 5.80 16.16
CA LYS A 242 -8.52 4.97 15.32
C LYS A 242 -9.50 4.16 16.18
N PRO A 243 -10.76 3.98 15.75
CA PRO A 243 -11.68 3.10 16.48
C PRO A 243 -11.15 1.67 16.55
N ALA A 244 -11.47 0.96 17.62
CA ALA A 244 -11.10 -0.46 17.77
C ALA A 244 -11.65 -1.36 16.67
N SER A 245 -12.77 -0.98 16.05
CA SER A 245 -13.39 -1.65 14.90
C SER A 245 -12.62 -1.44 13.58
N MET A 246 -11.75 -0.43 13.48
CA MET A 246 -10.95 -0.17 12.28
C MET A 246 -9.63 -0.93 12.34
N ARG A 247 -9.42 -1.79 11.35
CA ARG A 247 -8.13 -2.42 11.11
C ARG A 247 -7.28 -1.53 10.20
N VAL A 248 -6.06 -1.25 10.64
CA VAL A 248 -5.07 -0.49 9.87
C VAL A 248 -3.91 -1.41 9.53
N CYS A 249 -3.64 -1.52 8.23
CA CYS A 249 -2.49 -2.27 7.71
C CYS A 249 -1.51 -1.30 7.06
N VAL A 250 -0.25 -1.71 6.93
CA VAL A 250 0.76 -1.01 6.13
C VAL A 250 1.20 -1.89 4.98
N HIS A 251 1.30 -1.31 3.78
CA HIS A 251 1.93 -1.96 2.63
C HIS A 251 3.32 -1.37 2.41
N LEU A 252 4.33 -2.22 2.42
CA LEU A 252 5.72 -1.86 2.15
C LEU A 252 6.05 -2.14 0.69
N CYS A 253 6.00 -1.09 -0.14
CA CYS A 253 6.26 -1.16 -1.56
C CYS A 253 7.73 -0.86 -1.89
N ARG A 254 8.36 -1.68 -2.73
CA ARG A 254 9.72 -1.47 -3.24
C ARG A 254 9.78 -0.60 -4.50
N GLY A 255 8.68 0.09 -4.81
CA GLY A 255 8.49 0.83 -6.04
C GLY A 255 7.83 -0.04 -7.12
N ASN A 256 6.88 0.57 -7.82
CA ASN A 256 6.19 -0.07 -8.94
C ASN A 256 5.84 1.00 -9.99
N PHE A 257 6.61 1.04 -11.06
CA PHE A 257 6.38 1.93 -12.18
C PHE A 257 6.56 1.16 -13.50
N LYS A 258 5.45 0.96 -14.25
CA LYS A 258 5.46 0.22 -15.50
C LYS A 258 6.19 -1.14 -15.38
N SER A 259 5.82 -1.92 -14.37
CA SER A 259 6.45 -3.22 -14.06
C SER A 259 7.91 -3.18 -13.55
N ALA A 260 8.51 -2.00 -13.37
CA ALA A 260 9.85 -1.84 -12.83
C ALA A 260 9.84 -1.54 -11.32
N TRP A 261 10.92 -1.86 -10.60
CA TRP A 261 11.09 -1.64 -9.16
C TRP A 261 12.22 -0.63 -8.87
N ALA A 262 12.21 0.00 -7.71
CA ALA A 262 13.19 1.02 -7.31
C ALA A 262 14.17 0.55 -6.23
N ALA A 263 13.78 -0.38 -5.37
CA ALA A 263 14.58 -0.82 -4.22
C ALA A 263 14.65 -2.33 -4.11
N GLU A 264 15.74 -2.84 -3.54
CA GLU A 264 15.99 -4.24 -3.23
C GLU A 264 16.48 -4.40 -1.78
N GLY A 265 16.67 -5.63 -1.32
CA GLY A 265 17.12 -5.95 0.03
C GLY A 265 16.02 -6.60 0.88
N GLY A 266 16.40 -7.56 1.73
CA GLY A 266 15.49 -8.21 2.70
C GLY A 266 15.07 -7.24 3.81
N TYR A 267 14.00 -7.57 4.53
CA TYR A 267 13.43 -6.70 5.58
C TYR A 267 14.26 -6.64 6.88
N GLU A 268 15.33 -7.41 7.01
CA GLU A 268 16.14 -7.49 8.25
C GLU A 268 16.55 -6.12 8.83
N PRO A 269 17.00 -5.12 8.03
CA PRO A 269 17.42 -3.83 8.58
C PRO A 269 16.32 -3.04 9.29
N VAL A 270 15.06 -3.33 9.01
CA VAL A 270 13.91 -2.62 9.60
C VAL A 270 13.00 -3.54 10.43
N ALA A 271 13.26 -4.84 10.45
CA ALA A 271 12.35 -5.87 10.97
C ALA A 271 11.95 -5.65 12.42
N GLU A 272 12.92 -5.36 13.28
CA GLU A 272 12.66 -5.17 14.72
C GLU A 272 11.71 -3.98 14.95
N VAL A 273 11.99 -2.85 14.33
CA VAL A 273 11.14 -1.66 14.43
C VAL A 273 9.79 -1.89 13.77
N LEU A 274 9.79 -2.46 12.55
CA LEU A 274 8.58 -2.71 11.78
C LEU A 274 7.58 -3.59 12.55
N PHE A 275 8.05 -4.68 13.15
CA PHE A 275 7.16 -5.65 13.76
C PHE A 275 6.89 -5.38 15.25
N ASN A 276 7.86 -4.85 16.00
CA ASN A 276 7.74 -4.65 17.43
C ASN A 276 7.29 -3.23 17.83
N GLU A 277 7.65 -2.20 17.05
CA GLU A 277 7.34 -0.81 17.40
C GLU A 277 6.15 -0.24 16.62
N LEU A 278 5.84 -0.74 15.40
CA LEU A 278 4.75 -0.22 14.60
C LEU A 278 3.39 -0.82 15.03
N ALA A 279 2.45 0.03 15.42
CA ALA A 279 1.19 -0.35 16.05
C ALA A 279 0.05 -0.71 15.08
N VAL A 280 0.36 -1.10 13.84
CA VAL A 280 -0.64 -1.53 12.83
C VAL A 280 -1.14 -2.95 13.11
N ASP A 281 -2.28 -3.32 12.52
CA ASP A 281 -2.89 -4.65 12.68
C ASP A 281 -2.32 -5.69 11.71
N GLY A 282 -1.73 -5.26 10.58
CA GLY A 282 -1.16 -6.17 9.59
C GLY A 282 -0.18 -5.49 8.63
N TYR A 283 0.59 -6.32 7.96
CA TYR A 283 1.67 -5.92 7.06
C TYR A 283 1.52 -6.60 5.72
N PHE A 284 1.46 -5.84 4.62
CA PHE A 284 1.54 -6.33 3.25
C PHE A 284 2.99 -6.21 2.79
N LEU A 285 3.67 -7.33 2.63
CA LEU A 285 5.10 -7.37 2.35
C LEU A 285 5.36 -8.03 1.00
N GLU A 286 6.22 -7.40 0.17
CA GLU A 286 6.64 -7.96 -1.10
C GLU A 286 7.63 -9.13 -0.88
N TYR A 287 7.27 -10.30 -1.41
CA TYR A 287 8.08 -11.51 -1.39
C TYR A 287 7.97 -12.28 -2.72
N ASP A 288 7.70 -11.61 -3.84
CA ASP A 288 7.49 -12.28 -5.13
C ASP A 288 8.76 -12.85 -5.76
N ASP A 289 9.93 -12.32 -5.40
CA ASP A 289 11.22 -12.80 -5.92
C ASP A 289 12.38 -12.67 -4.91
N ALA A 290 13.60 -13.01 -5.37
CA ALA A 290 14.81 -13.07 -4.53
C ALA A 290 15.29 -11.69 -4.04
N ARG A 291 14.95 -10.56 -4.70
CA ARG A 291 15.37 -9.21 -4.27
C ARG A 291 14.76 -8.82 -2.92
N SER A 292 13.67 -9.47 -2.51
CA SER A 292 13.00 -9.26 -1.23
C SER A 292 13.64 -10.02 -0.06
N GLY A 293 14.69 -10.81 -0.31
CA GLY A 293 15.34 -11.65 0.71
C GLY A 293 14.52 -12.86 1.09
N ASP A 294 14.75 -13.37 2.29
CA ASP A 294 14.09 -14.54 2.85
C ASP A 294 13.04 -14.18 3.92
N PHE A 295 12.42 -15.21 4.50
CA PHE A 295 11.37 -15.05 5.53
C PHE A 295 11.93 -14.91 6.96
N ALA A 296 13.24 -14.95 7.19
CA ALA A 296 13.82 -14.88 8.54
C ALA A 296 13.37 -13.64 9.34
N PRO A 297 13.18 -12.44 8.75
CA PRO A 297 12.67 -11.26 9.45
C PRO A 297 11.30 -11.45 10.11
N LEU A 298 10.47 -12.38 9.61
CA LEU A 298 9.13 -12.66 10.15
C LEU A 298 9.15 -13.24 11.57
N ARG A 299 10.30 -13.68 12.07
CA ARG A 299 10.46 -14.13 13.49
C ARG A 299 10.16 -13.03 14.50
N HIS A 300 10.23 -11.77 14.07
CA HIS A 300 9.92 -10.61 14.93
C HIS A 300 8.43 -10.26 14.98
N VAL A 301 7.57 -10.92 14.18
CA VAL A 301 6.14 -10.62 14.14
C VAL A 301 5.46 -11.07 15.43
N PRO A 302 4.89 -10.16 16.24
CA PRO A 302 4.24 -10.54 17.49
C PRO A 302 2.91 -11.25 17.27
N ALA A 303 2.47 -12.01 18.25
CA ALA A 303 1.15 -12.63 18.25
C ALA A 303 0.04 -11.58 18.02
N GLY A 304 -1.00 -11.95 17.25
CA GLY A 304 -2.14 -11.09 16.94
C GLY A 304 -1.97 -10.16 15.76
N LYS A 305 -0.77 -10.04 15.20
CA LYS A 305 -0.52 -9.33 13.92
C LYS A 305 -0.63 -10.29 12.73
N THR A 306 -0.97 -9.75 11.56
CA THR A 306 -1.05 -10.55 10.34
C THR A 306 -0.03 -10.09 9.33
N VAL A 307 0.67 -11.03 8.69
CA VAL A 307 1.49 -10.78 7.52
C VAL A 307 0.77 -11.28 6.27
N VAL A 308 0.51 -10.39 5.34
CA VAL A 308 0.00 -10.71 4.02
C VAL A 308 1.20 -10.84 3.10
N LEU A 309 1.50 -12.09 2.72
CA LEU A 309 2.63 -12.45 1.90
C LEU A 309 2.34 -12.11 0.43
N GLY A 310 3.00 -11.12 -0.09
CA GLY A 310 2.93 -10.69 -1.50
C GLY A 310 3.76 -11.64 -2.37
N LEU A 311 3.25 -12.82 -2.65
CA LEU A 311 3.96 -13.90 -3.36
C LEU A 311 3.73 -13.90 -4.87
N VAL A 312 2.69 -13.22 -5.34
CA VAL A 312 2.30 -13.20 -6.76
C VAL A 312 2.73 -11.88 -7.39
N SER A 313 3.57 -11.94 -8.42
CA SER A 313 4.11 -10.76 -9.07
C SER A 313 3.04 -10.03 -9.89
N THR A 314 2.93 -8.70 -9.72
CA THR A 314 2.13 -7.84 -10.60
C THR A 314 2.96 -7.22 -11.74
N LYS A 315 4.25 -7.53 -11.78
CA LYS A 315 5.21 -6.95 -12.73
C LYS A 315 5.41 -7.82 -13.97
N LEU A 316 5.12 -9.11 -13.86
CA LEU A 316 5.36 -10.10 -14.92
C LEU A 316 4.04 -10.76 -15.35
N ASP A 317 3.88 -10.92 -16.67
CA ASP A 317 2.72 -11.62 -17.25
C ASP A 317 2.77 -13.14 -17.01
N ARG A 318 3.93 -13.65 -16.57
CA ARG A 318 4.10 -15.07 -16.17
C ARG A 318 3.25 -15.39 -14.94
N MET A 319 2.54 -16.51 -15.00
CA MET A 319 1.79 -17.05 -13.87
C MET A 319 2.68 -17.85 -12.93
N GLU A 320 2.52 -17.66 -11.64
CA GLU A 320 3.00 -18.52 -10.59
C GLU A 320 2.19 -19.82 -10.56
N THR A 321 2.77 -20.90 -10.02
CA THR A 321 2.03 -22.13 -9.77
C THR A 321 1.51 -22.20 -8.33
N LYS A 322 0.37 -22.84 -8.14
CA LYS A 322 -0.21 -23.03 -6.80
C LYS A 322 0.74 -23.80 -5.88
N ASP A 323 1.46 -24.77 -6.41
CA ASP A 323 2.42 -25.58 -5.65
C ASP A 323 3.63 -24.75 -5.19
N ASP A 324 4.13 -23.84 -6.04
CA ASP A 324 5.18 -22.90 -5.63
C ASP A 324 4.71 -21.95 -4.53
N LEU A 325 3.49 -21.43 -4.64
CA LEU A 325 2.92 -20.56 -3.61
C LEU A 325 2.77 -21.31 -2.27
N LYS A 326 2.24 -22.53 -2.28
CA LYS A 326 2.13 -23.38 -1.09
C LYS A 326 3.49 -23.66 -0.47
N ARG A 327 4.47 -24.06 -1.29
CA ARG A 327 5.85 -24.29 -0.83
C ARG A 327 6.46 -23.06 -0.17
N ARG A 328 6.21 -21.87 -0.71
CA ARG A 328 6.70 -20.61 -0.12
C ARG A 328 5.98 -20.26 1.19
N ILE A 329 4.67 -20.52 1.27
CA ILE A 329 3.91 -20.38 2.52
C ILE A 329 4.45 -21.37 3.58
N ASP A 330 4.74 -22.61 3.21
CA ASP A 330 5.34 -23.61 4.11
C ASP A 330 6.74 -23.20 4.60
N LEU A 331 7.53 -22.52 3.77
CA LEU A 331 8.82 -21.95 4.19
C LEU A 331 8.63 -20.83 5.22
N ALA A 332 7.69 -19.93 4.99
CA ALA A 332 7.34 -18.88 5.95
C ALA A 332 6.78 -19.46 7.26
N ALA A 333 6.01 -20.55 7.17
CA ALA A 333 5.44 -21.25 8.32
C ALA A 333 6.46 -21.91 9.24
N LYS A 334 7.72 -22.03 8.82
CA LYS A 334 8.83 -22.45 9.70
C LYS A 334 9.30 -21.36 10.65
N VAL A 335 8.94 -20.11 10.34
CA VAL A 335 9.41 -18.92 11.05
C VAL A 335 8.31 -18.25 11.88
N MET A 336 7.07 -18.25 11.40
CA MET A 336 5.92 -17.68 12.08
C MET A 336 4.67 -18.56 11.94
N PRO A 337 3.67 -18.45 12.85
CA PRO A 337 2.47 -19.28 12.80
C PRO A 337 1.65 -19.05 11.51
N LEU A 338 1.17 -20.14 10.90
CA LEU A 338 0.37 -20.13 9.67
C LEU A 338 -0.94 -19.33 9.81
N ASP A 339 -1.52 -19.29 10.99
CA ASP A 339 -2.75 -18.54 11.29
C ASP A 339 -2.54 -17.02 11.34
N GLN A 340 -1.30 -16.56 11.39
CA GLN A 340 -0.93 -15.14 11.27
C GLN A 340 -0.61 -14.73 9.82
N MET A 341 -0.74 -15.62 8.84
CA MET A 341 -0.43 -15.35 7.44
C MET A 341 -1.67 -15.19 6.57
N ALA A 342 -1.49 -14.50 5.46
CA ALA A 342 -2.41 -14.39 4.35
C ALA A 342 -1.59 -14.28 3.05
N ILE A 343 -2.24 -14.31 1.89
CA ILE A 343 -1.58 -14.18 0.58
C ILE A 343 -2.15 -13.01 -0.21
N SER A 344 -1.31 -12.32 -0.98
CA SER A 344 -1.70 -11.30 -1.95
C SER A 344 -0.74 -11.24 -3.14
N PRO A 345 -1.09 -10.49 -4.19
CA PRO A 345 -0.08 -9.94 -5.09
C PRO A 345 0.90 -9.05 -4.32
N GLN A 346 2.15 -8.96 -4.81
CA GLN A 346 3.20 -8.24 -4.08
C GLN A 346 2.98 -6.73 -4.00
N CYS A 347 2.27 -6.15 -4.99
CA CYS A 347 1.91 -4.74 -5.08
C CYS A 347 0.57 -4.58 -5.81
N GLY A 348 0.12 -3.34 -6.00
CA GLY A 348 -0.98 -3.04 -6.92
C GLY A 348 -0.61 -3.28 -8.38
N PHE A 349 -1.61 -3.44 -9.23
CA PHE A 349 -1.42 -3.61 -10.68
C PHE A 349 -1.24 -2.28 -11.41
N SER A 350 -1.53 -1.16 -10.76
CA SER A 350 -1.45 0.19 -11.35
C SER A 350 -1.19 1.25 -10.29
N SER A 351 0.01 1.24 -9.72
CA SER A 351 0.42 2.19 -8.67
C SER A 351 0.44 3.64 -9.16
N THR A 352 0.58 3.85 -10.46
CA THR A 352 0.39 5.12 -11.16
C THR A 352 -0.64 4.94 -12.29
N VAL A 353 -1.09 6.04 -12.89
CA VAL A 353 -2.03 6.02 -14.02
C VAL A 353 -1.55 5.16 -15.20
N HIS A 354 -0.24 4.97 -15.34
CA HIS A 354 0.35 4.23 -16.46
C HIS A 354 0.06 2.72 -16.42
N GLY A 355 -0.17 2.14 -15.20
CA GLY A 355 -0.34 0.71 -15.04
C GLY A 355 0.93 -0.12 -15.27
N ASN A 356 0.87 -1.39 -14.91
CA ASN A 356 1.89 -2.38 -15.22
C ASN A 356 1.66 -2.96 -16.62
N ASP A 357 2.72 -3.44 -17.23
CA ASP A 357 2.70 -4.04 -18.57
C ASP A 357 2.30 -5.52 -18.48
N ILE A 358 1.05 -5.75 -18.12
CA ILE A 358 0.43 -7.07 -18.06
C ILE A 358 -1.00 -7.02 -18.60
N ALA A 359 -1.51 -8.14 -19.09
CA ALA A 359 -2.87 -8.22 -19.60
C ALA A 359 -3.91 -8.17 -18.43
N VAL A 360 -5.09 -7.61 -18.70
CA VAL A 360 -6.22 -7.63 -17.75
C VAL A 360 -6.63 -9.07 -17.39
N ALA A 361 -6.52 -10.00 -18.36
CA ALA A 361 -6.78 -11.41 -18.13
C ALA A 361 -5.78 -12.03 -17.14
N THR A 362 -4.51 -11.65 -17.23
CA THR A 362 -3.46 -12.07 -16.29
C THR A 362 -3.70 -11.49 -14.89
N GLN A 363 -4.10 -10.21 -14.79
CA GLN A 363 -4.51 -9.64 -13.50
C GLN A 363 -5.62 -10.48 -12.85
N ALA A 364 -6.65 -10.85 -13.60
CA ALA A 364 -7.75 -11.69 -13.12
C ALA A 364 -7.27 -13.08 -12.66
N ALA A 365 -6.43 -13.73 -13.48
CA ALA A 365 -5.89 -15.06 -13.18
C ALA A 365 -5.01 -15.06 -11.91
N LYS A 366 -4.18 -14.02 -11.72
CA LYS A 366 -3.31 -13.86 -10.54
C LYS A 366 -4.11 -13.67 -9.25
N LEU A 367 -5.15 -12.84 -9.27
CA LEU A 367 -6.04 -12.68 -8.12
C LEU A 367 -6.83 -13.95 -7.79
N LYS A 368 -7.35 -14.63 -8.84
CA LYS A 368 -8.00 -15.92 -8.68
C LYS A 368 -7.05 -16.97 -8.07
N LEU A 369 -5.79 -16.99 -8.49
CA LEU A 369 -4.77 -17.86 -7.93
C LEU A 369 -4.55 -17.58 -6.43
N CYS A 370 -4.51 -16.33 -5.99
CA CYS A 370 -4.45 -15.98 -4.56
C CYS A 370 -5.66 -16.54 -3.79
N VAL A 371 -6.88 -16.36 -4.32
CA VAL A 371 -8.12 -16.85 -3.71
C VAL A 371 -8.12 -18.39 -3.62
N GLU A 372 -7.76 -19.09 -4.69
CA GLU A 372 -7.69 -20.55 -4.72
C GLU A 372 -6.63 -21.09 -3.77
N THR A 373 -5.44 -20.46 -3.74
CA THR A 373 -4.37 -20.83 -2.80
C THR A 373 -4.82 -20.63 -1.35
N ALA A 374 -5.50 -19.53 -1.05
CA ALA A 374 -6.02 -19.28 0.30
C ALA A 374 -7.04 -20.34 0.72
N ARG A 375 -7.94 -20.76 -0.17
CA ARG A 375 -8.90 -21.83 0.10
C ARG A 375 -8.21 -23.15 0.39
N ASP A 376 -7.17 -23.48 -0.38
CA ASP A 376 -6.42 -24.74 -0.21
C ASP A 376 -5.62 -24.76 1.10
N VAL A 377 -5.02 -23.63 1.51
CA VAL A 377 -4.13 -23.54 2.68
C VAL A 377 -4.90 -23.32 3.98
N TRP A 378 -5.93 -22.43 3.99
CA TRP A 378 -6.65 -22.03 5.18
C TRP A 378 -8.14 -22.44 5.20
N GLY A 379 -8.63 -23.13 4.16
CA GLY A 379 -10.02 -23.56 4.07
C GLY A 379 -11.01 -22.45 3.69
N GLY A 380 -10.53 -21.23 3.40
CA GLY A 380 -11.38 -20.09 3.03
C GLY A 380 -10.60 -18.80 2.77
N VAL A 381 -11.35 -17.73 2.52
CA VAL A 381 -10.79 -16.40 2.19
C VAL A 381 -11.02 -15.43 3.34
#